data_aa32764da9a1dabd1144f15a3face372
#
_entry.id   aa32764da9a1dabd1144f15a3face372
#
_cell.length_a   1.000
_cell.length_b   1.000
_cell.length_c   1.000
_cell.angle_alpha   90.00
_cell.angle_beta   90.00
_cell.angle_gamma   90.00
#
_symmetry.space_group_name_H-M   'P 1'
#
loop_
_entity.id
_entity.type
_entity.pdbx_description
1 polymer ?
#
loop_
_entity_poly.entity_id
_entity_poly.type
_entity_poly.pdbx_seq_one_letter_code
_entity_poly.pdbx_strand_id
1 'polypeptide(L)'
;MSQENIEIARRAWEVFLEGVERGSFAALFDAGLYAPSATLVPTQEGSGAKTYVGRDGYVEWVRTWIEDFRDWRIWPEKIIDAGDDRVVASARQTAIGKASGVPVEQRFGIVFTFRSSQVIEQRHYIDPEEAQEAVGLSAQDAHAD
;
A
#
# COMPACT_ATOMS: atom_id res chain seq x y z
N MET A 1 -2.34 -10.21 16.67
CA MET A 1 -1.12 -11.02 16.68
C MET A 1 -0.33 -10.80 15.42
N SER A 2 0.99 -10.80 15.56
CA SER A 2 1.90 -10.49 14.45
C SER A 2 1.72 -11.40 13.25
N GLN A 3 1.65 -12.70 13.48
CA GLN A 3 1.52 -13.67 12.41
C GLN A 3 0.22 -13.47 11.62
N GLU A 4 -0.83 -13.19 12.33
CA GLU A 4 -2.13 -12.93 11.71
C GLU A 4 -2.08 -11.69 10.82
N ASN A 5 -1.44 -10.62 11.31
CA ASN A 5 -1.35 -9.37 10.55
C ASN A 5 -0.53 -9.55 9.28
N ILE A 6 0.56 -10.33 9.35
CA ILE A 6 1.36 -10.65 8.17
C ILE A 6 0.52 -11.40 7.13
N GLU A 7 -0.27 -12.37 7.58
CA GLU A 7 -1.13 -13.14 6.67
C GLU A 7 -2.20 -12.26 6.03
N ILE A 8 -2.78 -11.35 6.81
CA ILE A 8 -3.77 -10.41 6.27
C ILE A 8 -3.11 -9.49 5.25
N ALA A 9 -1.91 -9.01 5.53
CA ALA A 9 -1.19 -8.14 4.59
C ALA A 9 -0.89 -8.87 3.28
N ARG A 10 -0.47 -10.13 3.35
CA ARG A 10 -0.24 -10.93 2.13
C ARG A 10 -1.53 -11.14 1.36
N ARG A 11 -2.59 -11.47 2.06
CA ARG A 11 -3.89 -11.66 1.45
C ARG A 11 -4.38 -10.38 0.79
N ALA A 12 -4.14 -9.24 1.45
CA ALA A 12 -4.53 -7.94 0.91
C ALA A 12 -3.82 -7.67 -0.42
N TRP A 13 -2.53 -7.99 -0.52
CA TRP A 13 -1.81 -7.84 -1.79
C TRP A 13 -2.42 -8.69 -2.89
N GLU A 14 -2.72 -9.95 -2.59
CA GLU A 14 -3.33 -10.86 -3.57
C GLU A 14 -4.69 -10.31 -4.05
N VAL A 15 -5.53 -9.91 -3.11
CA VAL A 15 -6.87 -9.39 -3.43
C VAL A 15 -6.77 -8.10 -4.23
N PHE A 16 -5.85 -7.22 -3.87
CA PHE A 16 -5.64 -5.97 -4.58
C PHE A 16 -5.22 -6.23 -6.03
N LEU A 17 -4.25 -7.10 -6.23
CA LEU A 17 -3.74 -7.40 -7.58
C LEU A 17 -4.80 -8.05 -8.45
N GLU A 18 -5.56 -8.99 -7.90
CA GLU A 18 -6.67 -9.59 -8.62
C GLU A 18 -7.73 -8.55 -8.97
N GLY A 19 -8.01 -7.65 -8.04
CA GLY A 19 -8.98 -6.59 -8.25
C GLY A 19 -8.56 -5.67 -9.38
N VAL A 20 -7.29 -5.28 -9.39
CA VAL A 20 -6.76 -4.40 -10.45
C VAL A 20 -6.93 -5.06 -11.82
N GLU A 21 -6.65 -6.35 -11.93
CA GLU A 21 -6.82 -7.08 -13.19
C GLU A 21 -8.26 -7.06 -13.68
N ARG A 22 -9.23 -7.08 -12.75
CA ARG A 22 -10.64 -7.06 -13.09
C ARG A 22 -11.22 -5.66 -13.19
N GLY A 23 -10.41 -4.63 -12.92
CA GLY A 23 -10.90 -3.27 -12.87
C GLY A 23 -11.70 -2.95 -11.61
N SER A 24 -11.55 -3.74 -10.55
CA SER A 24 -12.26 -3.54 -9.29
C SER A 24 -11.31 -3.04 -8.22
N PHE A 25 -11.33 -1.74 -7.96
CA PHE A 25 -10.40 -1.12 -7.03
C PHE A 25 -10.89 -1.12 -5.57
N ALA A 26 -12.08 -1.63 -5.32
CA ALA A 26 -12.65 -1.71 -3.98
C ALA A 26 -12.58 -3.12 -3.39
N ALA A 27 -11.86 -4.03 -4.05
CA ALA A 27 -11.84 -5.44 -3.65
C ALA A 27 -11.41 -5.66 -2.21
N LEU A 28 -10.48 -4.84 -1.70
CA LEU A 28 -10.01 -4.95 -0.31
C LEU A 28 -11.12 -4.69 0.70
N PHE A 29 -11.97 -3.73 0.40
CA PHE A 29 -13.13 -3.41 1.24
C PHE A 29 -14.22 -4.47 1.10
N ASP A 30 -14.46 -4.89 -0.13
CA ASP A 30 -15.50 -5.88 -0.42
C ASP A 30 -15.15 -7.25 0.19
N ALA A 31 -13.86 -7.56 0.32
CA ALA A 31 -13.42 -8.80 0.94
C ALA A 31 -13.35 -8.73 2.47
N GLY A 32 -13.64 -7.57 3.05
CA GLY A 32 -13.62 -7.40 4.50
C GLY A 32 -12.23 -7.30 5.11
N LEU A 33 -11.20 -7.10 4.28
CA LEU A 33 -9.83 -6.98 4.77
C LEU A 33 -9.52 -5.58 5.30
N TYR A 34 -10.23 -4.58 4.81
CA TYR A 34 -10.11 -3.20 5.27
C TYR A 34 -11.37 -2.81 6.00
N ALA A 35 -11.21 -2.10 7.11
CA ALA A 35 -12.35 -1.58 7.85
C ALA A 35 -13.10 -0.54 6.99
N PRO A 36 -14.42 -0.44 7.14
CA PRO A 36 -15.20 0.50 6.31
C PRO A 36 -14.70 1.94 6.37
N SER A 37 -14.13 2.35 7.49
CA SER A 37 -13.60 3.70 7.67
C SER A 37 -12.08 3.79 7.52
N ALA A 38 -11.45 2.76 6.95
CA ALA A 38 -10.01 2.75 6.79
C ALA A 38 -9.55 3.97 5.98
N THR A 39 -8.39 4.50 6.36
CA THR A 39 -7.83 5.68 5.70
C THR A 39 -6.63 5.31 4.86
N LEU A 40 -6.48 6.04 3.77
CA LEU A 40 -5.30 5.94 2.93
C LEU A 40 -4.57 7.28 2.98
N VAL A 41 -3.32 7.25 3.40
CA VAL A 41 -2.48 8.43 3.50
C VAL A 41 -1.37 8.30 2.45
N PRO A 42 -1.49 9.00 1.31
CA PRO A 42 -0.44 8.94 0.28
C PRO A 42 0.81 9.67 0.76
N THR A 43 1.87 9.59 -0.03
CA THR A 43 3.08 10.34 0.29
C THR A 43 2.74 11.82 0.39
N GLN A 44 3.34 12.48 1.37
CA GLN A 44 3.03 13.87 1.68
C GLN A 44 3.88 14.85 0.87
N GLU A 45 4.25 14.48 -0.33
CA GLU A 45 5.06 15.33 -1.17
C GLU A 45 4.20 16.22 -2.04
N GLY A 46 4.57 17.48 -2.08
CA GLY A 46 3.88 18.45 -2.88
C GLY A 46 2.58 18.96 -2.25
N SER A 47 2.08 20.03 -2.80
CA SER A 47 0.82 20.61 -2.36
C SER A 47 -0.34 19.76 -2.85
N GLY A 48 -1.38 19.69 -2.06
CA GLY A 48 -2.59 18.99 -2.44
C GLY A 48 -2.64 17.52 -2.00
N ALA A 49 -1.61 17.04 -1.31
CA ALA A 49 -1.68 15.71 -0.73
C ALA A 49 -2.83 15.67 0.28
N LYS A 50 -3.66 14.63 0.22
CA LYS A 50 -4.79 14.52 1.12
C LYS A 50 -4.97 13.09 1.58
N THR A 51 -5.68 12.91 2.69
CA THR A 51 -6.05 11.60 3.19
C THR A 51 -7.37 11.19 2.57
N TYR A 52 -7.43 9.97 2.08
CA TYR A 52 -8.65 9.40 1.51
C TYR A 52 -9.30 8.49 2.55
N VAL A 53 -10.61 8.48 2.60
CA VAL A 53 -11.34 7.74 3.63
C VAL A 53 -12.32 6.77 3.01
N GLY A 54 -12.28 5.52 3.47
CA GLY A 54 -13.25 4.51 3.13
C GLY A 54 -13.15 3.97 1.72
N ARG A 55 -14.14 3.16 1.36
CA ARG A 55 -14.18 2.47 0.08
C ARG A 55 -14.11 3.41 -1.11
N ASP A 56 -14.96 4.42 -1.11
CA ASP A 56 -15.03 5.35 -2.24
C ASP A 56 -13.76 6.20 -2.36
N GLY A 57 -13.21 6.61 -1.21
CA GLY A 57 -11.96 7.36 -1.19
C GLY A 57 -10.80 6.54 -1.74
N TYR A 58 -10.74 5.28 -1.35
CA TYR A 58 -9.69 4.37 -1.83
C TYR A 58 -9.79 4.19 -3.35
N VAL A 59 -10.99 3.98 -3.86
CA VAL A 59 -11.21 3.82 -5.30
C VAL A 59 -10.77 5.07 -6.04
N GLU A 60 -11.11 6.23 -5.53
CA GLU A 60 -10.73 7.51 -6.12
C GLU A 60 -9.20 7.63 -6.19
N TRP A 61 -8.52 7.29 -5.11
CA TRP A 61 -7.06 7.38 -5.05
C TRP A 61 -6.40 6.44 -6.05
N VAL A 62 -6.82 5.17 -6.10
CA VAL A 62 -6.21 4.21 -7.02
C VAL A 62 -6.41 4.66 -8.46
N ARG A 63 -7.61 5.10 -8.79
CA ARG A 63 -7.91 5.60 -10.12
C ARG A 63 -7.02 6.77 -10.50
N THR A 64 -6.89 7.73 -9.61
CA THR A 64 -6.04 8.91 -9.81
C THR A 64 -4.59 8.51 -10.01
N TRP A 65 -4.13 7.52 -9.23
CA TRP A 65 -2.75 7.06 -9.29
C TRP A 65 -2.43 6.44 -10.64
N ILE A 66 -3.29 5.56 -11.13
CA ILE A 66 -2.95 4.77 -12.33
C ILE A 66 -3.45 5.37 -13.64
N GLU A 67 -4.31 6.39 -13.60
CA GLU A 67 -4.90 6.92 -14.84
C GLU A 67 -3.90 7.54 -15.80
N ASP A 68 -2.77 8.01 -15.31
CA ASP A 68 -1.73 8.62 -16.13
C ASP A 68 -0.73 7.62 -16.69
N PHE A 69 -0.93 6.34 -16.39
CA PHE A 69 0.01 5.29 -16.78
C PHE A 69 -0.66 4.21 -17.59
N ARG A 70 0.13 3.56 -18.44
CA ARG A 70 -0.27 2.31 -19.10
C ARG A 70 0.72 1.23 -18.67
N ASP A 71 0.32 -0.03 -18.82
CA ASP A 71 1.15 -1.19 -18.46
C ASP A 71 1.64 -1.10 -17.00
N TRP A 72 0.76 -0.61 -16.13
CA TRP A 72 1.08 -0.45 -14.72
C TRP A 72 1.12 -1.81 -14.05
N ARG A 73 2.22 -2.05 -13.33
CA ARG A 73 2.42 -3.27 -12.54
C ARG A 73 2.95 -2.89 -11.18
N ILE A 74 2.53 -3.63 -10.15
CA ILE A 74 2.98 -3.40 -8.79
C ILE A 74 3.08 -4.74 -8.09
N TRP A 75 4.08 -4.90 -7.22
CA TRP A 75 4.21 -6.11 -6.42
C TRP A 75 4.96 -5.81 -5.14
N PRO A 76 4.69 -6.60 -4.07
CA PRO A 76 5.45 -6.45 -2.83
C PRO A 76 6.80 -7.15 -2.98
N GLU A 77 7.84 -6.54 -2.41
CA GLU A 77 9.15 -7.15 -2.36
C GLU A 77 9.42 -7.73 -0.97
N LYS A 78 8.89 -7.11 0.07
CA LYS A 78 9.16 -7.50 1.44
C LYS A 78 7.99 -7.11 2.33
N ILE A 79 7.63 -7.99 3.26
CA ILE A 79 6.55 -7.73 4.21
C ILE A 79 7.10 -8.11 5.59
N ILE A 80 7.15 -7.13 6.50
CA ILE A 80 7.78 -7.29 7.81
C ILE A 80 6.80 -6.90 8.91
N ASP A 81 6.70 -7.72 9.94
CA ASP A 81 5.94 -7.38 11.12
C ASP A 81 6.71 -6.31 11.91
N ALA A 82 6.07 -5.18 12.18
CA ALA A 82 6.68 -4.08 12.89
C ALA A 82 6.27 -4.00 14.36
N GLY A 83 5.42 -4.92 14.82
CA GLY A 83 4.87 -4.88 16.18
C GLY A 83 3.79 -3.81 16.30
N ASP A 84 3.13 -3.77 17.44
CA ASP A 84 2.08 -2.77 17.75
C ASP A 84 0.98 -2.73 16.68
N ASP A 85 0.61 -3.91 16.16
CA ASP A 85 -0.43 -4.04 15.14
C ASP A 85 -0.11 -3.28 13.86
N ARG A 86 1.17 -3.24 13.50
CA ARG A 86 1.61 -2.63 12.24
C ARG A 86 2.45 -3.60 11.43
N VAL A 87 2.30 -3.52 10.12
CA VAL A 87 3.10 -4.29 9.18
C VAL A 87 3.67 -3.29 8.17
N VAL A 88 4.96 -3.41 7.87
CA VAL A 88 5.57 -2.57 6.87
C VAL A 88 5.86 -3.42 5.63
N ALA A 89 5.56 -2.87 4.46
CA ALA A 89 5.85 -3.52 3.19
C ALA A 89 6.72 -2.61 2.35
N SER A 90 7.64 -3.20 1.61
CA SER A 90 8.30 -2.49 0.52
C SER A 90 7.73 -3.05 -0.78
N ALA A 91 7.51 -2.17 -1.73
CA ALA A 91 6.88 -2.54 -2.98
C ALA A 91 7.61 -1.89 -4.15
N ARG A 92 7.43 -2.46 -5.31
CA ARG A 92 7.98 -1.91 -6.54
C ARG A 92 6.86 -1.76 -7.55
N GLN A 93 6.90 -0.69 -8.33
CA GLN A 93 5.97 -0.51 -9.43
C GLN A 93 6.72 -0.14 -10.69
N THR A 94 6.18 -0.57 -11.82
CA THR A 94 6.66 -0.16 -13.13
C THR A 94 5.46 0.26 -13.96
N ALA A 95 5.68 1.21 -14.85
CA ALA A 95 4.61 1.72 -15.70
C ALA A 95 5.21 2.50 -16.85
N ILE A 96 4.35 2.93 -17.77
CA ILE A 96 4.74 3.83 -18.85
C ILE A 96 3.79 5.01 -18.81
N GLY A 97 4.33 6.22 -18.80
CA GLY A 97 3.50 7.43 -18.81
C GLY A 97 2.71 7.51 -20.10
N LYS A 98 1.40 7.72 -20.01
CA LYS A 98 0.54 7.79 -21.19
C LYS A 98 0.92 8.95 -22.11
N ALA A 99 1.16 10.12 -21.53
CA ALA A 99 1.47 11.31 -22.31
C ALA A 99 2.90 11.32 -22.81
N SER A 100 3.84 10.89 -21.99
CA SER A 100 5.27 10.99 -22.28
C SER A 100 5.86 9.78 -22.98
N GLY A 101 5.25 8.61 -22.78
CA GLY A 101 5.81 7.34 -23.24
C GLY A 101 7.06 6.92 -22.46
N VAL A 102 7.36 7.60 -21.35
CA VAL A 102 8.57 7.35 -20.57
C VAL A 102 8.35 6.21 -19.58
N PRO A 103 9.25 5.22 -19.54
CA PRO A 103 9.18 4.17 -18.52
C PRO A 103 9.41 4.74 -17.13
N VAL A 104 8.62 4.24 -16.16
CA VAL A 104 8.75 4.62 -14.76
C VAL A 104 9.00 3.37 -13.95
N GLU A 105 9.98 3.44 -13.06
CA GLU A 105 10.21 2.37 -12.09
C GLU A 105 10.42 3.03 -10.73
N GLN A 106 9.72 2.54 -9.72
CA GLN A 106 9.79 3.16 -8.40
C GLN A 106 9.61 2.11 -7.32
N ARG A 107 10.40 2.24 -6.26
CA ARG A 107 10.21 1.48 -5.02
C ARG A 107 9.64 2.44 -3.99
N PHE A 108 8.83 1.92 -3.09
CA PHE A 108 8.22 2.75 -2.05
C PHE A 108 7.87 1.86 -0.86
N GLY A 109 7.52 2.50 0.26
CA GLY A 109 7.15 1.79 1.47
C GLY A 109 5.71 2.05 1.85
N ILE A 110 5.11 1.08 2.54
CA ILE A 110 3.74 1.19 3.02
C ILE A 110 3.71 0.67 4.46
N VAL A 111 3.04 1.43 5.34
CA VAL A 111 2.76 0.97 6.69
C VAL A 111 1.27 0.68 6.79
N PHE A 112 0.94 -0.56 7.14
CA PHE A 112 -0.43 -0.97 7.40
C PHE A 112 -0.64 -1.02 8.90
N THR A 113 -1.69 -0.37 9.39
CA THR A 113 -2.07 -0.43 10.79
C THR A 113 -3.36 -1.22 10.89
N PHE A 114 -3.42 -2.12 11.88
CA PHE A 114 -4.52 -3.08 12.03
C PHE A 114 -5.29 -2.84 13.31
N ARG A 115 -6.57 -3.17 13.28
CA ARG A 115 -7.41 -3.28 14.47
C ARG A 115 -8.47 -4.34 14.19
N SER A 116 -8.62 -5.29 15.13
CA SER A 116 -9.61 -6.35 15.00
C SER A 116 -9.51 -7.10 13.67
N SER A 117 -8.28 -7.41 13.29
CA SER A 117 -7.96 -8.18 12.09
C SER A 117 -8.33 -7.49 10.79
N GLN A 118 -8.44 -6.17 10.80
CA GLN A 118 -8.68 -5.38 9.59
C GLN A 118 -7.69 -4.24 9.52
N VAL A 119 -7.33 -3.85 8.30
CA VAL A 119 -6.51 -2.67 8.09
C VAL A 119 -7.38 -1.43 8.36
N ILE A 120 -6.88 -0.54 9.20
CA ILE A 120 -7.56 0.73 9.50
C ILE A 120 -6.83 1.91 8.91
N GLU A 121 -5.56 1.74 8.54
CA GLU A 121 -4.81 2.80 7.87
C GLU A 121 -3.74 2.19 6.97
N GLN A 122 -3.61 2.74 5.78
CA GLN A 122 -2.55 2.40 4.85
C GLN A 122 -1.81 3.71 4.54
N ARG A 123 -0.56 3.80 4.98
CA ARG A 123 0.23 5.03 4.83
C ARG A 123 1.42 4.76 3.93
N HIS A 124 1.60 5.58 2.92
CA HIS A 124 2.65 5.45 1.93
C HIS A 124 3.84 6.34 2.24
N TYR A 125 5.03 5.86 1.89
CA TYR A 125 6.29 6.60 2.01
C TYR A 125 7.04 6.46 0.69
N ILE A 126 7.70 7.52 0.26
CA ILE A 126 8.46 7.52 -0.99
C ILE A 126 9.54 6.46 -1.00
N ASP A 127 10.13 6.23 0.15
CA ASP A 127 11.29 5.37 0.35
C ASP A 127 10.95 4.22 1.27
N PRO A 128 11.30 2.96 0.95
CA PRO A 128 11.09 1.86 1.88
C PRO A 128 11.75 2.09 3.24
N GLU A 129 12.92 2.72 3.27
CA GLU A 129 13.64 3.02 4.51
C GLU A 129 12.87 3.99 5.39
N GLU A 130 12.20 4.98 4.80
CA GLU A 130 11.38 5.91 5.57
C GLU A 130 10.22 5.19 6.26
N ALA A 131 9.59 4.23 5.57
CA ALA A 131 8.52 3.46 6.16
C ALA A 131 9.03 2.64 7.35
N GLN A 132 10.20 2.04 7.21
CA GLN A 132 10.81 1.25 8.28
C GLN A 132 11.15 2.12 9.48
N GLU A 133 11.72 3.29 9.25
CA GLU A 133 12.04 4.23 10.31
C GLU A 133 10.79 4.71 11.04
N ALA A 134 9.71 4.92 10.30
CA ALA A 134 8.46 5.40 10.87
C ALA A 134 7.89 4.42 11.90
N VAL A 135 8.19 3.13 11.78
CA VAL A 135 7.72 2.12 12.73
C VAL A 135 8.84 1.66 13.67
N GLY A 136 9.97 2.36 13.68
CA GLY A 136 11.05 2.09 14.62
C GLY A 136 11.98 0.95 14.23
N LEU A 137 11.96 0.51 12.98
CA LEU A 137 12.86 -0.53 12.50
C LEU A 137 14.16 0.09 11.98
N SER A 138 15.29 -0.55 12.28
CA SER A 138 16.57 -0.17 11.70
C SER A 138 16.75 -0.92 10.39
N ALA A 139 17.74 -0.53 9.61
CA ALA A 139 18.09 -1.25 8.39
C ALA A 139 18.45 -2.70 8.69
N GLN A 140 19.07 -2.95 9.85
CA GLN A 140 19.44 -4.29 10.26
C GLN A 140 18.19 -5.13 10.58
N ASP A 141 17.21 -4.55 11.26
CA ASP A 141 15.96 -5.23 11.56
C ASP A 141 15.22 -5.60 10.27
N ALA A 142 15.28 -4.72 9.28
CA ALA A 142 14.62 -4.94 8.00
C ALA A 142 15.20 -6.14 7.25
N HIS A 143 16.44 -6.51 7.54
CA HIS A 143 17.10 -7.64 6.89
C HIS A 143 17.09 -8.91 7.74
N ALA A 144 16.50 -8.87 8.91
CA ALA A 144 16.61 -9.96 9.88
C ALA A 144 15.57 -11.07 9.73
N ASP A 145 14.58 -10.94 8.91
CA ASP A 145 13.52 -11.94 8.80
C ASP A 145 13.87 -13.14 7.95
#